data_a4656eb75bf5ec989866addd560908e7
#
_entry.id   a4656eb75bf5ec989866addd560908e7
#
_cell.length_a   1.000
_cell.length_b   1.000
_cell.length_c   1.000
_cell.angle_alpha   90.00
_cell.angle_beta   90.00
_cell.angle_gamma   90.00
#
_symmetry.space_group_name_H-M   'P 1'
#
loop_
_entity.id
_entity.type
_entity.pdbx_description
1 polymer ?
#
loop_
_entity_poly.entity_id
_entity_poly.type
_entity_poly.pdbx_seq_one_letter_code
_entity_poly.pdbx_strand_id
1 'polypeptide(L)'
;MTTSKLMSSFCSDIRKALFGHDVGPGLLSGEALREAAVTDDDFQKLVAAIDALSLPQLTALDAAIRGRLGAPVEPPAVSAEAPCEPYGDCASIADIEARFGAKPLCPRCQSEKITRWGSANRLKRYRCKTCKATFNALTGTPLAQLHKRELWLGHAQALADGISLRKAAARLNVHVSTAFRWRHRFLTAPKALKPKVLEGTVEADETYFLYSEKGSRKLTRPARKRGGKASKRGLSDEQVPVLIARDRNKATTDEVLADRSAASLLATLEPLIAKTAVLVSDCAAAYCAFASKAELAHVALNLSAGERVKGVYHIQNVNNYDSRLKNWMRRFNGVATKYLDSYLGWYRACDRNGGTISASRALTAAWA
;
A
#
# COMPACT_ATOMS: atom_id res chain seq x y z
N MET A 1 15.84 -8.45 45.24
CA MET A 1 17.00 -7.62 44.84
C MET A 1 16.48 -6.51 43.93
N THR A 2 16.62 -5.26 44.34
CA THR A 2 16.02 -4.10 43.65
C THR A 2 16.72 -3.84 42.32
N THR A 3 15.98 -3.43 41.34
CA THR A 3 16.42 -3.04 39.95
C THR A 3 17.63 -2.11 39.92
N SER A 4 17.84 -1.31 40.96
CA SER A 4 19.00 -0.42 41.16
C SER A 4 20.34 -1.16 41.32
N LYS A 5 20.39 -2.30 42.02
CA LYS A 5 21.63 -3.10 42.20
C LYS A 5 22.04 -3.84 40.92
N LEU A 6 21.07 -4.29 40.12
CA LEU A 6 21.33 -4.94 38.82
C LEU A 6 21.89 -3.95 37.79
N MET A 7 21.37 -2.71 37.77
CA MET A 7 21.87 -1.67 36.90
C MET A 7 23.29 -1.20 37.26
N SER A 8 23.63 -1.16 38.56
CA SER A 8 24.98 -0.78 39.01
C SER A 8 26.04 -1.83 38.63
N SER A 9 25.73 -3.09 38.79
CA SER A 9 26.60 -4.20 38.37
C SER A 9 26.82 -4.21 36.85
N PHE A 10 25.74 -4.05 36.10
CA PHE A 10 25.73 -4.03 34.62
C PHE A 10 26.58 -2.88 34.06
N CYS A 11 26.47 -1.67 34.63
CA CYS A 11 27.31 -0.53 34.24
C CYS A 11 28.79 -0.76 34.54
N SER A 12 29.12 -1.49 35.60
CA SER A 12 30.50 -1.88 35.96
C SER A 12 31.08 -2.85 34.94
N ASP A 13 30.32 -3.87 34.56
CA ASP A 13 30.77 -4.91 33.63
C ASP A 13 30.96 -4.39 32.21
N ILE A 14 30.11 -3.49 31.75
CA ILE A 14 30.29 -2.79 30.43
C ILE A 14 31.49 -1.84 30.47
N ARG A 15 31.70 -1.12 31.59
CA ARG A 15 32.87 -0.24 31.72
C ARG A 15 34.16 -1.04 31.69
N LYS A 16 34.19 -2.21 32.36
CA LYS A 16 35.36 -3.10 32.37
C LYS A 16 35.66 -3.68 30.98
N ALA A 17 34.62 -4.01 30.23
CA ALA A 17 34.73 -4.53 28.86
C ALA A 17 35.22 -3.44 27.85
N LEU A 18 34.79 -2.18 28.03
CA LEU A 18 35.13 -1.10 27.09
C LEU A 18 36.45 -0.37 27.42
N PHE A 19 36.85 -0.28 28.68
CA PHE A 19 37.97 0.58 29.09
C PHE A 19 39.11 -0.17 29.85
N GLY A 20 38.97 -1.48 30.09
CA GLY A 20 40.03 -2.30 30.69
C GLY A 20 40.36 -2.01 32.17
N HIS A 21 39.78 -1.00 32.80
CA HIS A 21 40.03 -0.57 34.17
C HIS A 21 38.76 -0.17 34.91
N ASP A 22 38.74 -0.42 36.24
CA ASP A 22 37.70 0.03 37.16
C ASP A 22 37.85 1.57 37.37
N VAL A 23 37.08 2.35 36.66
CA VAL A 23 37.02 3.82 36.88
C VAL A 23 35.94 4.07 37.91
N GLY A 24 36.33 4.56 39.08
CA GLY A 24 35.44 4.86 40.20
C GLY A 24 34.33 5.84 39.89
N PRO A 25 33.29 5.94 40.71
CA PRO A 25 32.02 6.58 40.43
C PRO A 25 32.04 8.13 40.40
N GLY A 26 33.17 8.76 40.13
CA GLY A 26 33.31 10.20 40.38
C GLY A 26 33.67 11.13 39.21
N LEU A 27 33.83 10.67 37.96
CA LEU A 27 34.30 11.54 36.91
C LEU A 27 33.80 11.16 35.51
N LEU A 28 32.54 11.41 35.26
CA LEU A 28 32.03 11.63 33.88
C LEU A 28 30.69 12.38 33.97
N SER A 29 30.73 13.69 33.90
CA SER A 29 29.55 14.51 33.61
C SER A 29 28.99 14.11 32.24
N GLY A 30 27.65 14.14 32.09
CA GLY A 30 26.97 13.67 30.87
C GLY A 30 27.36 14.40 29.58
N GLU A 31 28.24 15.38 29.63
CA GLU A 31 28.78 16.10 28.48
C GLU A 31 30.04 15.43 27.89
N ALA A 32 30.86 14.80 28.69
CA ALA A 32 32.11 14.15 28.20
C ALA A 32 31.83 12.86 27.40
N LEU A 33 30.65 12.26 27.51
CA LEU A 33 30.22 11.09 26.73
C LEU A 33 29.61 11.44 25.34
N ARG A 34 29.45 12.72 25.05
CA ARG A 34 28.90 13.19 23.75
C ARG A 34 29.95 13.40 22.67
N GLU A 35 31.22 13.45 23.00
CA GLU A 35 32.31 13.76 22.06
C GLU A 35 33.24 12.58 21.72
N ALA A 36 33.16 11.45 22.41
CA ALA A 36 33.95 10.28 22.02
C ALA A 36 33.19 9.50 20.93
N ALA A 37 33.61 9.69 19.68
CA ALA A 37 33.17 8.85 18.58
C ALA A 37 33.56 7.39 18.87
N VAL A 38 32.59 6.52 19.05
CA VAL A 38 32.81 5.06 19.18
C VAL A 38 33.43 4.59 17.87
N THR A 39 34.62 4.00 17.94
CA THR A 39 35.27 3.47 16.73
C THR A 39 34.52 2.22 16.23
N ASP A 40 34.71 1.88 14.97
CA ASP A 40 34.11 0.66 14.38
C ASP A 40 34.57 -0.60 15.12
N ASP A 41 35.81 -0.61 15.63
CA ASP A 41 36.38 -1.72 16.42
C ASP A 41 35.69 -1.85 17.78
N ASP A 42 35.38 -0.75 18.44
CA ASP A 42 34.66 -0.73 19.71
C ASP A 42 33.20 -1.18 19.51
N PHE A 43 32.59 -0.81 18.39
CA PHE A 43 31.25 -1.29 18.02
C PHE A 43 31.24 -2.79 17.78
N GLN A 44 32.23 -3.35 17.08
CA GLN A 44 32.33 -4.79 16.83
C GLN A 44 32.57 -5.58 18.14
N LYS A 45 33.36 -5.04 19.07
CA LYS A 45 33.54 -5.63 20.41
C LYS A 45 32.23 -5.63 21.20
N LEU A 46 31.44 -4.55 21.09
CA LEU A 46 30.13 -4.48 21.73
C LEU A 46 29.15 -5.50 21.15
N VAL A 47 29.12 -5.67 19.83
CA VAL A 47 28.29 -6.67 19.15
C VAL A 47 28.69 -8.09 19.58
N ALA A 48 29.98 -8.39 19.64
CA ALA A 48 30.48 -9.69 20.11
C ALA A 48 30.11 -9.99 21.59
N ALA A 49 30.06 -8.93 22.42
CA ALA A 49 29.67 -9.08 23.82
C ALA A 49 28.16 -9.35 23.98
N ILE A 50 27.32 -9.02 23.03
CA ILE A 50 25.87 -9.28 23.06
C ILE A 50 25.58 -10.79 23.06
N ASP A 51 26.34 -11.57 22.31
CA ASP A 51 26.17 -13.04 22.23
C ASP A 51 26.45 -13.75 23.54
N ALA A 52 27.21 -13.13 24.46
CA ALA A 52 27.51 -13.66 25.78
C ALA A 52 26.48 -13.24 26.86
N LEU A 53 25.49 -12.40 26.53
CA LEU A 53 24.50 -11.92 27.49
C LEU A 53 23.39 -12.94 27.75
N SER A 54 22.98 -13.05 29.01
CA SER A 54 21.80 -13.81 29.38
C SER A 54 20.50 -13.08 28.95
N LEU A 55 19.42 -13.82 28.81
CA LEU A 55 18.10 -13.25 28.40
C LEU A 55 17.64 -12.07 29.28
N PRO A 56 17.79 -12.09 30.63
CA PRO A 56 17.47 -10.90 31.44
C PRO A 56 18.35 -9.68 31.13
N GLN A 57 19.63 -9.90 30.80
CA GLN A 57 20.56 -8.82 30.43
C GLN A 57 20.23 -8.23 29.05
N LEU A 58 19.87 -9.07 28.07
CA LEU A 58 19.39 -8.65 26.77
C LEU A 58 18.10 -7.82 26.87
N THR A 59 17.17 -8.23 27.72
CA THR A 59 15.93 -7.48 27.98
C THR A 59 16.19 -6.12 28.60
N ALA A 60 17.16 -6.04 29.53
CA ALA A 60 17.56 -4.78 30.16
C ALA A 60 18.28 -3.85 29.17
N LEU A 61 19.11 -4.40 28.29
CA LEU A 61 19.79 -3.66 27.22
C LEU A 61 18.78 -3.10 26.19
N ASP A 62 17.83 -3.92 25.76
CA ASP A 62 16.74 -3.48 24.86
C ASP A 62 15.93 -2.34 25.49
N ALA A 63 15.56 -2.46 26.76
CA ALA A 63 14.86 -1.39 27.48
C ALA A 63 15.69 -0.09 27.60
N ALA A 64 17.01 -0.21 27.81
CA ALA A 64 17.92 0.94 27.91
C ALA A 64 18.12 1.64 26.54
N ILE A 65 18.23 0.84 25.46
CA ILE A 65 18.33 1.33 24.09
C ILE A 65 17.02 2.05 23.70
N ARG A 66 15.87 1.44 23.97
CA ARG A 66 14.55 2.05 23.74
C ARG A 66 14.36 3.34 24.55
N GLY A 67 14.83 3.39 25.76
CA GLY A 67 14.81 4.58 26.61
C GLY A 67 15.68 5.74 26.09
N ARG A 68 16.78 5.44 25.38
CA ARG A 68 17.67 6.46 24.79
C ARG A 68 17.28 6.88 23.37
N LEU A 69 16.72 5.97 22.58
CA LEU A 69 16.18 6.29 21.25
C LEU A 69 14.88 7.11 21.33
N GLY A 70 14.44 7.43 22.56
CA GLY A 70 13.09 7.83 22.85
C GLY A 70 12.23 6.56 22.88
N ALA A 71 11.11 6.57 23.61
CA ALA A 71 10.03 5.61 23.34
C ALA A 71 9.91 5.55 21.83
N PRO A 72 9.85 4.33 21.18
CA PRO A 72 9.67 4.32 19.75
C PRO A 72 8.63 5.40 19.53
N VAL A 73 9.03 6.48 18.81
CA VAL A 73 8.04 7.29 18.17
C VAL A 73 7.31 6.19 17.46
N GLU A 74 6.13 5.79 18.03
CA GLU A 74 5.20 4.92 17.29
C GLU A 74 5.27 5.55 15.94
N PRO A 75 5.84 4.87 14.94
CA PRO A 75 6.17 5.51 13.67
C PRO A 75 4.91 6.25 13.38
N PRO A 76 4.93 7.61 13.33
CA PRO A 76 3.76 8.43 13.55
C PRO A 76 2.77 7.64 12.78
N ALA A 77 1.69 7.11 13.44
CA ALA A 77 0.83 6.17 12.80
C ALA A 77 0.63 6.78 11.46
N VAL A 78 1.60 6.47 10.58
CA VAL A 78 1.64 6.97 9.23
C VAL A 78 0.45 6.25 8.76
N SER A 79 -0.62 6.92 9.07
CA SER A 79 -1.83 6.69 8.41
C SER A 79 -1.40 6.53 6.98
N ALA A 80 -1.21 5.26 6.56
CA ALA A 80 -1.44 4.85 5.20
C ALA A 80 -2.93 5.10 4.91
N GLU A 81 -3.50 6.02 5.63
CA GLU A 81 -4.62 6.83 5.34
C GLU A 81 -4.17 7.68 4.16
N ALA A 82 -4.50 7.24 3.01
CA ALA A 82 -5.07 8.15 2.03
C ALA A 82 -5.93 9.10 2.88
N PRO A 83 -5.63 10.42 2.95
CA PRO A 83 -6.06 11.31 4.00
C PRO A 83 -7.48 10.94 4.36
N CYS A 84 -7.64 10.28 5.52
CA CYS A 84 -8.94 9.99 6.08
C CYS A 84 -9.44 11.37 6.40
N GLU A 85 -10.15 11.90 5.43
CA GLU A 85 -10.67 13.24 5.53
C GLU A 85 -11.46 13.34 6.83
N PRO A 86 -11.44 14.47 7.51
CA PRO A 86 -12.10 14.68 8.82
C PRO A 86 -13.62 14.49 8.78
N TYR A 87 -14.15 14.12 7.63
CA TYR A 87 -15.57 13.87 7.40
C TYR A 87 -15.78 12.36 7.24
N GLY A 88 -16.68 11.78 8.04
CA GLY A 88 -17.02 10.35 8.00
C GLY A 88 -17.45 9.84 6.63
N ASP A 89 -17.60 8.52 6.49
CA ASP A 89 -17.99 7.85 5.26
C ASP A 89 -19.37 8.33 4.74
N CYS A 90 -19.50 8.55 3.44
CA CYS A 90 -20.77 8.93 2.79
C CYS A 90 -21.65 7.69 2.58
N ALA A 91 -22.83 7.68 3.16
CA ALA A 91 -23.83 6.61 2.97
C ALA A 91 -24.93 7.00 1.95
N SER A 92 -24.96 8.26 1.51
CA SER A 92 -25.99 8.78 0.61
C SER A 92 -25.47 9.88 -0.29
N ILE A 93 -26.28 10.25 -1.30
CA ILE A 93 -26.00 11.45 -2.12
C ILE A 93 -26.10 12.74 -1.30
N ALA A 94 -26.93 12.74 -0.26
CA ALA A 94 -27.06 13.88 0.63
C ALA A 94 -25.77 14.14 1.43
N ASP A 95 -25.10 13.08 1.87
CA ASP A 95 -23.80 13.18 2.56
C ASP A 95 -22.73 13.72 1.64
N ILE A 96 -22.69 13.24 0.37
CA ILE A 96 -21.80 13.74 -0.67
C ILE A 96 -22.03 15.24 -0.90
N GLU A 97 -23.30 15.68 -1.00
CA GLU A 97 -23.63 17.09 -1.18
C GLU A 97 -23.31 17.95 0.05
N ALA A 98 -23.50 17.40 1.25
CA ALA A 98 -23.16 18.08 2.51
C ALA A 98 -21.64 18.27 2.60
N ARG A 99 -20.88 17.20 2.37
CA ARG A 99 -19.43 17.22 2.37
C ARG A 99 -18.83 18.16 1.33
N PHE A 100 -19.31 18.10 0.09
CA PHE A 100 -18.90 19.02 -0.94
C PHE A 100 -19.25 20.48 -0.60
N GLY A 101 -20.43 20.69 0.00
CA GLY A 101 -20.93 22.01 0.36
C GLY A 101 -20.20 22.67 1.54
N ALA A 102 -19.51 21.88 2.39
CA ALA A 102 -18.70 22.39 3.49
C ALA A 102 -17.45 23.15 3.00
N LYS A 103 -16.81 22.64 1.94
CA LYS A 103 -15.63 23.28 1.31
C LYS A 103 -15.70 23.13 -0.22
N PRO A 104 -16.59 23.89 -0.89
CA PRO A 104 -16.77 23.73 -2.32
C PRO A 104 -15.59 24.34 -3.08
N LEU A 105 -15.02 23.55 -3.99
CA LEU A 105 -13.98 23.98 -4.92
C LEU A 105 -14.47 23.83 -6.36
N CYS A 106 -14.06 24.75 -7.24
CA CYS A 106 -14.37 24.63 -8.65
C CYS A 106 -13.58 23.46 -9.28
N PRO A 107 -14.21 22.43 -9.83
CA PRO A 107 -13.48 21.30 -10.40
C PRO A 107 -12.66 21.66 -11.66
N ARG A 108 -12.88 22.85 -12.24
CA ARG A 108 -12.18 23.31 -13.44
C ARG A 108 -10.94 24.17 -13.14
N CYS A 109 -11.03 25.09 -12.17
CA CYS A 109 -9.95 26.06 -11.89
C CYS A 109 -9.57 26.13 -10.42
N GLN A 110 -10.07 25.23 -9.58
CA GLN A 110 -9.77 25.09 -8.13
C GLN A 110 -10.06 26.35 -7.29
N SER A 111 -10.80 27.31 -7.85
CA SER A 111 -11.17 28.55 -7.13
C SER A 111 -12.22 28.26 -6.05
N GLU A 112 -12.06 28.89 -4.89
CA GLU A 112 -13.04 28.92 -3.79
C GLU A 112 -14.15 29.95 -4.00
N LYS A 113 -14.00 30.86 -4.98
CA LYS A 113 -14.98 31.93 -5.26
C LYS A 113 -16.21 31.36 -5.96
N ILE A 114 -17.11 30.74 -5.20
CA ILE A 114 -18.26 29.96 -5.66
C ILE A 114 -19.55 30.59 -5.12
N THR A 115 -20.61 30.54 -5.93
CA THR A 115 -21.98 30.90 -5.54
C THR A 115 -22.94 29.74 -5.79
N ARG A 116 -23.97 29.60 -4.98
CA ARG A 116 -25.09 28.70 -5.26
C ARG A 116 -25.80 29.15 -6.53
N TRP A 117 -26.18 28.19 -7.40
CA TRP A 117 -26.78 28.49 -8.70
C TRP A 117 -28.00 27.60 -8.94
N GLY A 118 -28.90 27.55 -7.95
CA GLY A 118 -30.11 26.74 -8.00
C GLY A 118 -29.87 25.24 -7.87
N SER A 119 -30.72 24.45 -8.51
CA SER A 119 -30.63 22.99 -8.53
C SER A 119 -30.93 22.43 -9.91
N ALA A 120 -30.42 21.25 -10.23
CA ALA A 120 -30.77 20.49 -11.43
C ALA A 120 -30.65 19.00 -11.14
N ASN A 121 -31.59 18.20 -11.67
CA ASN A 121 -31.62 16.74 -11.48
C ASN A 121 -31.52 16.32 -10.00
N ARG A 122 -32.21 17.03 -9.13
CA ARG A 122 -32.17 16.83 -7.65
C ARG A 122 -30.78 16.95 -7.04
N LEU A 123 -29.90 17.78 -7.62
CA LEU A 123 -28.59 18.13 -7.08
C LEU A 123 -28.46 19.64 -6.98
N LYS A 124 -27.79 20.11 -5.92
CA LYS A 124 -27.42 21.53 -5.77
C LYS A 124 -26.41 21.89 -6.85
N ARG A 125 -26.63 23.04 -7.52
CA ARG A 125 -25.70 23.58 -8.51
C ARG A 125 -24.92 24.76 -7.92
N TYR A 126 -23.73 24.90 -8.43
CA TYR A 126 -22.81 25.97 -8.08
C TYR A 126 -22.30 26.65 -9.34
N ARG A 127 -21.91 27.91 -9.25
CA ARG A 127 -21.24 28.66 -10.30
C ARG A 127 -19.94 29.24 -9.78
N CYS A 128 -18.85 29.02 -10.47
CA CYS A 128 -17.57 29.65 -10.20
C CYS A 128 -17.59 31.13 -10.65
N LYS A 129 -17.19 32.03 -9.75
CA LYS A 129 -17.08 33.48 -10.10
C LYS A 129 -15.86 33.74 -10.99
N THR A 130 -14.82 32.90 -10.91
CA THR A 130 -13.58 33.06 -11.69
C THR A 130 -13.73 32.57 -13.12
N CYS A 131 -14.00 31.27 -13.33
CA CYS A 131 -14.08 30.70 -14.69
C CYS A 131 -15.49 30.60 -15.26
N LYS A 132 -16.51 31.08 -14.51
CA LYS A 132 -17.95 31.09 -14.89
C LYS A 132 -18.57 29.68 -15.10
N ALA A 133 -17.83 28.62 -14.92
CA ALA A 133 -18.34 27.26 -15.05
C ALA A 133 -19.42 26.95 -14.00
N THR A 134 -20.44 26.15 -14.40
CA THR A 134 -21.47 25.64 -13.50
C THR A 134 -21.21 24.15 -13.25
N PHE A 135 -21.40 23.69 -12.01
CA PHE A 135 -21.09 22.35 -11.59
C PHE A 135 -21.94 21.93 -10.39
N ASN A 136 -21.83 20.68 -9.99
CA ASN A 136 -22.43 20.11 -8.78
C ASN A 136 -21.40 19.19 -8.06
N ALA A 137 -21.76 18.62 -6.94
CA ALA A 137 -20.88 17.76 -6.13
C ALA A 137 -20.34 16.51 -6.87
N LEU A 138 -20.93 16.12 -7.98
CA LEU A 138 -20.50 14.97 -8.78
C LEU A 138 -19.65 15.36 -10.01
N THR A 139 -19.57 16.66 -10.33
CA THR A 139 -18.86 17.13 -11.53
C THR A 139 -17.36 16.87 -11.40
N GLY A 140 -16.78 16.18 -12.37
CA GLY A 140 -15.37 15.79 -12.37
C GLY A 140 -15.10 14.47 -11.66
N THR A 141 -16.07 13.91 -10.93
CA THR A 141 -15.91 12.63 -10.22
C THR A 141 -16.28 11.43 -11.10
N PRO A 142 -15.82 10.24 -10.75
CA PRO A 142 -16.25 8.99 -11.41
C PRO A 142 -17.77 8.76 -11.40
N LEU A 143 -18.49 9.32 -10.44
CA LEU A 143 -19.94 9.16 -10.29
C LEU A 143 -20.75 10.16 -11.14
N ALA A 144 -20.10 11.10 -11.84
CA ALA A 144 -20.78 12.04 -12.71
C ALA A 144 -21.62 11.33 -13.77
N GLN A 145 -22.80 11.90 -14.08
CA GLN A 145 -23.72 11.39 -15.11
C GLN A 145 -24.27 9.96 -14.89
N LEU A 146 -24.06 9.37 -13.71
CA LEU A 146 -24.71 8.12 -13.35
C LEU A 146 -26.12 8.40 -12.82
N HIS A 147 -27.06 7.52 -13.20
CA HIS A 147 -28.46 7.58 -12.77
C HIS A 147 -28.74 6.62 -11.62
N LYS A 148 -29.98 6.65 -11.07
CA LYS A 148 -30.46 5.79 -9.99
C LYS A 148 -29.59 5.86 -8.73
N ARG A 149 -29.34 7.09 -8.27
CA ARG A 149 -28.42 7.38 -7.14
C ARG A 149 -28.82 6.70 -5.86
N GLU A 150 -30.11 6.47 -5.66
CA GLU A 150 -30.70 5.74 -4.55
C GLU A 150 -30.19 4.29 -4.43
N LEU A 151 -29.69 3.72 -5.51
CA LEU A 151 -29.15 2.36 -5.55
C LEU A 151 -27.62 2.31 -5.36
N TRP A 152 -26.94 3.44 -5.29
CA TRP A 152 -25.46 3.46 -5.27
C TRP A 152 -24.88 2.83 -4.00
N LEU A 153 -25.48 3.08 -2.83
CA LEU A 153 -25.05 2.43 -1.59
C LEU A 153 -25.22 0.91 -1.67
N GLY A 154 -26.34 0.45 -2.23
CA GLY A 154 -26.56 -0.98 -2.48
C GLY A 154 -25.53 -1.57 -3.49
N HIS A 155 -25.12 -0.77 -4.49
CA HIS A 155 -24.06 -1.19 -5.41
C HIS A 155 -22.68 -1.22 -4.72
N ALA A 156 -22.37 -0.24 -3.89
CA ALA A 156 -21.18 -0.23 -3.06
C ALA A 156 -21.15 -1.45 -2.12
N GLN A 157 -22.30 -1.83 -1.53
CA GLN A 157 -22.42 -3.05 -0.74
C GLN A 157 -22.16 -4.31 -1.57
N ALA A 158 -22.65 -4.35 -2.81
CA ALA A 158 -22.37 -5.46 -3.73
C ALA A 158 -20.87 -5.57 -4.12
N LEU A 159 -20.16 -4.43 -4.12
CA LEU A 159 -18.70 -4.41 -4.25
C LEU A 159 -18.03 -4.91 -2.97
N ALA A 160 -18.43 -4.43 -1.81
CA ALA A 160 -17.90 -4.87 -0.52
C ALA A 160 -18.06 -6.39 -0.34
N ASP A 161 -19.23 -6.93 -0.68
CA ASP A 161 -19.52 -8.38 -0.65
C ASP A 161 -18.72 -9.17 -1.70
N GLY A 162 -18.10 -8.51 -2.67
CA GLY A 162 -17.34 -9.15 -3.74
C GLY A 162 -18.18 -10.02 -4.67
N ILE A 163 -19.48 -9.74 -4.81
CA ILE A 163 -20.37 -10.57 -5.63
C ILE A 163 -20.21 -10.33 -7.13
N SER A 164 -20.60 -11.33 -7.94
CA SER A 164 -20.52 -11.24 -9.40
C SER A 164 -21.45 -10.16 -9.95
N LEU A 165 -21.14 -9.65 -11.16
CA LEU A 165 -21.96 -8.64 -11.85
C LEU A 165 -23.42 -9.06 -12.00
N ARG A 166 -23.68 -10.33 -12.36
CA ARG A 166 -25.05 -10.83 -12.53
C ARG A 166 -25.79 -10.86 -11.21
N LYS A 167 -25.15 -11.28 -10.12
CA LYS A 167 -25.74 -11.26 -8.76
C LYS A 167 -26.01 -9.82 -8.31
N ALA A 168 -25.07 -8.89 -8.55
CA ALA A 168 -25.26 -7.48 -8.23
C ALA A 168 -26.42 -6.85 -9.02
N ALA A 169 -26.52 -7.14 -10.32
CA ALA A 169 -27.61 -6.67 -11.17
C ALA A 169 -28.98 -7.16 -10.71
N ALA A 170 -29.08 -8.46 -10.39
CA ALA A 170 -30.31 -9.07 -9.85
C ALA A 170 -30.70 -8.45 -8.49
N ARG A 171 -29.74 -8.33 -7.56
CA ARG A 171 -29.96 -7.76 -6.22
C ARG A 171 -30.49 -6.31 -6.28
N LEU A 172 -30.04 -5.52 -7.26
CA LEU A 172 -30.40 -4.11 -7.41
C LEU A 172 -31.56 -3.87 -8.41
N ASN A 173 -32.06 -4.92 -8.99
CA ASN A 173 -33.07 -4.85 -10.07
C ASN A 173 -32.65 -3.87 -11.17
N VAL A 174 -31.41 -4.03 -11.69
CA VAL A 174 -30.90 -3.25 -12.81
C VAL A 174 -30.37 -4.17 -13.90
N HIS A 175 -30.29 -3.66 -15.12
CA HIS A 175 -29.68 -4.43 -16.20
C HIS A 175 -28.18 -4.68 -15.97
N VAL A 176 -27.67 -5.84 -16.41
CA VAL A 176 -26.25 -6.24 -16.18
C VAL A 176 -25.26 -5.19 -16.74
N SER A 177 -25.60 -4.55 -17.88
CA SER A 177 -24.75 -3.49 -18.44
C SER A 177 -24.67 -2.23 -17.54
N THR A 178 -25.75 -1.94 -16.79
CA THR A 178 -25.75 -0.86 -15.79
C THR A 178 -24.86 -1.21 -14.63
N ALA A 179 -25.01 -2.41 -14.05
CA ALA A 179 -24.15 -2.88 -12.97
C ALA A 179 -22.67 -2.95 -13.40
N PHE A 180 -22.40 -3.35 -14.66
CA PHE A 180 -21.06 -3.35 -15.25
C PHE A 180 -20.47 -1.95 -15.32
N ARG A 181 -21.22 -0.97 -15.90
CA ARG A 181 -20.77 0.42 -15.99
C ARG A 181 -20.52 1.02 -14.62
N TRP A 182 -21.42 0.81 -13.67
CA TRP A 182 -21.26 1.29 -12.31
C TRP A 182 -20.00 0.70 -11.65
N ARG A 183 -19.80 -0.62 -11.75
CA ARG A 183 -18.60 -1.26 -11.18
C ARG A 183 -17.32 -0.56 -11.64
N HIS A 184 -17.15 -0.37 -12.93
CA HIS A 184 -15.93 0.24 -13.45
C HIS A 184 -15.80 1.73 -13.10
N ARG A 185 -16.91 2.44 -12.97
CA ARG A 185 -16.90 3.84 -12.51
C ARG A 185 -16.55 3.92 -11.02
N PHE A 186 -17.11 3.07 -10.18
CA PHE A 186 -16.78 2.99 -8.75
C PHE A 186 -15.33 2.58 -8.50
N LEU A 187 -14.73 1.79 -9.36
CA LEU A 187 -13.34 1.33 -9.23
C LEU A 187 -12.31 2.30 -9.83
N THR A 188 -12.73 3.42 -10.44
CA THR A 188 -11.81 4.38 -11.03
C THR A 188 -10.89 5.01 -9.97
N ALA A 189 -11.45 5.53 -8.88
CA ALA A 189 -10.67 6.14 -7.82
C ALA A 189 -9.83 5.12 -7.03
N PRO A 190 -10.36 3.97 -6.58
CA PRO A 190 -9.53 2.92 -5.97
C PRO A 190 -8.36 2.46 -6.84
N LYS A 191 -8.52 2.42 -8.17
CA LYS A 191 -7.42 2.14 -9.10
C LYS A 191 -6.29 3.18 -8.98
N ALA A 192 -6.65 4.45 -8.92
CA ALA A 192 -5.70 5.58 -8.87
C ALA A 192 -5.05 5.75 -7.48
N LEU A 193 -5.71 5.29 -6.40
CA LEU A 193 -5.24 5.44 -5.03
C LEU A 193 -4.07 4.50 -4.75
N LYS A 194 -2.86 4.98 -5.00
CA LYS A 194 -1.58 4.31 -4.68
C LYS A 194 -0.83 5.09 -3.60
N PRO A 195 0.08 4.46 -2.83
CA PRO A 195 0.97 5.19 -1.95
C PRO A 195 1.80 6.17 -2.75
N LYS A 196 2.11 7.32 -2.17
CA LYS A 196 2.99 8.32 -2.80
C LYS A 196 4.45 7.90 -2.71
N VAL A 197 4.80 7.24 -1.61
CA VAL A 197 6.16 6.78 -1.32
C VAL A 197 6.07 5.44 -0.57
N LEU A 198 7.02 4.55 -0.85
CA LEU A 198 7.31 3.33 -0.10
C LEU A 198 8.63 3.57 0.64
N GLU A 199 8.65 3.26 1.94
CA GLU A 199 9.76 3.63 2.82
C GLU A 199 10.32 2.43 3.60
N GLY A 200 11.52 2.60 4.15
CA GLY A 200 12.17 1.58 4.96
C GLY A 200 12.50 0.32 4.15
N THR A 201 12.06 -0.85 4.59
CA THR A 201 12.25 -2.10 3.85
C THR A 201 11.09 -2.34 2.91
N VAL A 202 11.35 -2.33 1.62
CA VAL A 202 10.37 -2.53 0.54
C VAL A 202 10.59 -3.89 -0.10
N GLU A 203 9.59 -4.77 0.02
CA GLU A 203 9.58 -6.07 -0.63
C GLU A 203 8.93 -5.94 -2.01
N ALA A 204 9.56 -6.50 -3.05
CA ALA A 204 9.01 -6.49 -4.41
C ALA A 204 9.11 -7.87 -5.06
N ASP A 205 8.06 -8.25 -5.78
CA ASP A 205 7.97 -9.51 -6.55
C ASP A 205 6.93 -9.36 -7.67
N GLU A 206 7.01 -10.21 -8.70
CA GLU A 206 6.00 -10.26 -9.75
C GLU A 206 5.05 -11.42 -9.57
N THR A 207 3.79 -11.14 -9.83
CA THR A 207 2.78 -12.17 -10.00
C THR A 207 2.21 -12.17 -11.41
N TYR A 208 1.67 -13.30 -11.84
CA TYR A 208 1.26 -13.50 -13.23
C TYR A 208 -0.20 -13.87 -13.34
N PHE A 209 -0.92 -13.14 -14.20
CA PHE A 209 -2.30 -13.44 -14.56
C PHE A 209 -2.37 -13.86 -16.03
N LEU A 210 -3.22 -14.85 -16.33
CA LEU A 210 -3.44 -15.22 -17.73
C LEU A 210 -4.10 -14.08 -18.49
N TYR A 211 -3.55 -13.73 -19.66
CA TYR A 211 -4.16 -12.77 -20.57
C TYR A 211 -5.59 -13.20 -20.91
N SER A 212 -6.53 -12.29 -20.77
CA SER A 212 -7.95 -12.57 -20.89
C SER A 212 -8.68 -11.48 -21.68
N GLU A 213 -9.36 -11.89 -22.73
CA GLU A 213 -10.27 -11.07 -23.52
C GLU A 213 -11.73 -11.30 -23.13
N LYS A 214 -12.00 -11.67 -21.87
CA LYS A 214 -13.34 -11.98 -21.38
C LYS A 214 -14.34 -10.87 -21.73
N GLY A 215 -15.44 -11.27 -22.35
CA GLY A 215 -16.50 -10.36 -22.81
C GLY A 215 -16.25 -9.72 -24.18
N SER A 216 -15.13 -9.99 -24.84
CA SER A 216 -14.92 -9.64 -26.25
C SER A 216 -15.74 -10.55 -27.16
N ARG A 217 -16.33 -9.98 -28.22
CA ARG A 217 -16.95 -10.75 -29.31
C ARG A 217 -15.95 -11.17 -30.38
N LYS A 218 -14.80 -10.46 -30.44
CA LYS A 218 -13.71 -10.76 -31.36
C LYS A 218 -12.50 -11.15 -30.51
N LEU A 219 -12.14 -12.42 -30.51
CA LEU A 219 -10.98 -12.93 -29.79
C LEU A 219 -9.78 -12.95 -30.73
N THR A 220 -8.62 -12.58 -30.21
CA THR A 220 -7.34 -12.66 -30.95
C THR A 220 -6.74 -14.05 -30.92
N ARG A 221 -7.31 -14.96 -30.10
CA ARG A 221 -6.89 -16.35 -29.91
C ARG A 221 -8.10 -17.27 -29.75
N PRO A 222 -7.95 -18.57 -29.87
CA PRO A 222 -9.02 -19.53 -29.56
C PRO A 222 -9.55 -19.37 -28.13
N ALA A 223 -10.85 -19.57 -27.95
CA ALA A 223 -11.47 -19.51 -26.62
C ALA A 223 -10.88 -20.60 -25.71
N ARG A 224 -10.47 -20.21 -24.50
CA ARG A 224 -10.03 -21.16 -23.47
C ARG A 224 -11.22 -21.88 -22.87
N LYS A 225 -11.07 -23.17 -22.56
CA LYS A 225 -12.00 -23.90 -21.70
C LYS A 225 -11.97 -23.29 -20.28
N ARG A 226 -13.09 -23.42 -19.56
CA ARG A 226 -13.20 -22.96 -18.17
C ARG A 226 -12.09 -23.61 -17.31
N GLY A 227 -11.34 -22.80 -16.55
CA GLY A 227 -10.20 -23.29 -15.76
C GLY A 227 -8.95 -23.61 -16.56
N GLY A 228 -8.91 -23.30 -17.88
CA GLY A 228 -7.75 -23.50 -18.72
C GLY A 228 -6.52 -22.75 -18.18
N LYS A 229 -5.38 -23.43 -18.24
CA LYS A 229 -4.05 -22.89 -17.89
C LYS A 229 -3.37 -22.32 -19.12
N ALA A 230 -2.19 -21.71 -18.96
CA ALA A 230 -1.31 -21.38 -20.07
C ALA A 230 -0.94 -22.65 -20.86
N SER A 231 -0.74 -22.51 -22.16
CA SER A 231 -0.35 -23.64 -23.04
C SER A 231 1.07 -24.12 -22.75
N LYS A 232 1.95 -23.21 -22.35
CA LYS A 232 3.34 -23.49 -21.97
C LYS A 232 3.52 -23.49 -20.46
N ARG A 233 4.37 -24.39 -19.96
CA ARG A 233 4.80 -24.37 -18.55
C ARG A 233 5.80 -23.23 -18.33
N GLY A 234 5.72 -22.60 -17.17
CA GLY A 234 6.58 -21.47 -16.82
C GLY A 234 6.06 -20.15 -17.38
N LEU A 235 6.94 -19.18 -17.53
CA LEU A 235 6.61 -17.85 -18.02
C LEU A 235 6.44 -17.85 -19.54
N SER A 236 5.36 -17.27 -20.00
CA SER A 236 5.01 -17.18 -21.42
C SER A 236 4.28 -15.87 -21.73
N ASP A 237 4.20 -15.51 -23.01
CA ASP A 237 3.48 -14.30 -23.48
C ASP A 237 1.96 -14.39 -23.24
N GLU A 238 1.46 -15.57 -22.86
CA GLU A 238 0.07 -15.70 -22.41
C GLU A 238 -0.17 -15.13 -21.01
N GLN A 239 0.86 -14.72 -20.32
CA GLN A 239 0.80 -14.21 -18.96
C GLN A 239 1.10 -12.70 -18.90
N VAL A 240 0.30 -12.01 -18.12
CA VAL A 240 0.44 -10.58 -17.86
C VAL A 240 1.18 -10.42 -16.54
N PRO A 241 2.37 -9.83 -16.54
CA PRO A 241 3.11 -9.58 -15.31
C PRO A 241 2.46 -8.44 -14.52
N VAL A 242 2.33 -8.64 -13.23
CA VAL A 242 1.87 -7.64 -12.26
C VAL A 242 2.95 -7.53 -11.19
N LEU A 243 3.57 -6.37 -11.14
CA LEU A 243 4.48 -6.02 -10.05
C LEU A 243 3.68 -5.75 -8.79
N ILE A 244 4.15 -6.29 -7.67
CA ILE A 244 3.68 -5.95 -6.34
C ILE A 244 4.87 -5.46 -5.54
N ALA A 245 4.79 -4.25 -4.98
CA ALA A 245 5.77 -3.76 -4.03
C ALA A 245 5.07 -3.33 -2.75
N ARG A 246 5.63 -3.73 -1.61
CA ARG A 246 5.04 -3.52 -0.29
C ARG A 246 6.11 -3.21 0.74
N ASP A 247 5.92 -2.14 1.49
CA ASP A 247 6.77 -1.82 2.63
C ASP A 247 6.32 -2.49 3.93
N ARG A 248 7.11 -2.36 4.99
CA ARG A 248 6.81 -2.92 6.31
C ARG A 248 5.63 -2.24 6.98
N ASN A 249 5.25 -1.03 6.57
CA ASN A 249 4.07 -0.29 7.04
C ASN A 249 2.79 -0.69 6.28
N LYS A 250 2.87 -1.72 5.41
CA LYS A 250 1.78 -2.24 4.58
C LYS A 250 1.33 -1.28 3.45
N ALA A 251 2.08 -0.18 3.18
CA ALA A 251 1.85 0.58 1.97
C ALA A 251 2.17 -0.32 0.77
N THR A 252 1.22 -0.45 -0.15
CA THR A 252 1.30 -1.43 -1.24
C THR A 252 0.99 -0.75 -2.56
N THR A 253 1.84 -0.98 -3.55
CA THR A 253 1.55 -0.71 -4.96
C THR A 253 1.45 -2.03 -5.71
N ASP A 254 0.56 -2.06 -6.68
CA ASP A 254 0.43 -3.12 -7.66
C ASP A 254 0.23 -2.49 -9.04
N GLU A 255 0.96 -2.98 -10.05
CA GLU A 255 0.95 -2.41 -11.40
C GLU A 255 1.04 -3.51 -12.45
N VAL A 256 0.24 -3.39 -13.49
CA VAL A 256 0.36 -4.23 -14.67
C VAL A 256 1.56 -3.73 -15.47
N LEU A 257 2.61 -4.53 -15.57
CA LEU A 257 3.79 -4.19 -16.35
C LEU A 257 3.58 -4.48 -17.84
N ALA A 258 4.22 -3.68 -18.69
CA ALA A 258 4.27 -3.95 -20.12
C ALA A 258 5.11 -5.21 -20.42
N ASP A 259 6.22 -5.36 -19.69
CA ASP A 259 7.13 -6.49 -19.74
C ASP A 259 7.88 -6.64 -18.39
N ARG A 260 8.84 -7.55 -18.32
CA ARG A 260 9.65 -7.84 -17.12
C ARG A 260 11.05 -7.23 -17.18
N SER A 261 11.24 -6.21 -17.98
CA SER A 261 12.53 -5.54 -18.10
C SER A 261 12.82 -4.64 -16.91
N ALA A 262 14.11 -4.41 -16.64
CA ALA A 262 14.55 -3.42 -15.66
C ALA A 262 14.02 -2.01 -16.00
N ALA A 263 13.79 -1.70 -17.26
CA ALA A 263 13.20 -0.44 -17.70
C ALA A 263 11.74 -0.28 -17.23
N SER A 264 10.93 -1.34 -17.36
CA SER A 264 9.54 -1.34 -16.85
C SER A 264 9.50 -1.24 -15.33
N LEU A 265 10.40 -1.93 -14.61
CA LEU A 265 10.55 -1.80 -13.16
C LEU A 265 10.96 -0.38 -12.77
N LEU A 266 11.96 0.20 -13.46
CA LEU A 266 12.43 1.56 -13.19
C LEU A 266 11.28 2.58 -13.34
N ALA A 267 10.57 2.53 -14.46
CA ALA A 267 9.46 3.45 -14.73
C ALA A 267 8.35 3.37 -13.65
N THR A 268 8.18 2.21 -13.04
CA THR A 268 7.10 1.96 -12.06
C THR A 268 7.53 2.24 -10.63
N LEU A 269 8.71 1.77 -10.23
CA LEU A 269 9.14 1.79 -8.82
C LEU A 269 9.97 3.02 -8.46
N GLU A 270 10.79 3.55 -9.36
CA GLU A 270 11.66 4.70 -9.05
C GLU A 270 10.89 5.91 -8.49
N PRO A 271 9.73 6.30 -9.04
CA PRO A 271 8.97 7.43 -8.49
C PRO A 271 8.30 7.15 -7.14
N LEU A 272 8.25 5.87 -6.73
CA LEU A 272 7.51 5.42 -5.55
C LEU A 272 8.40 5.00 -4.39
N ILE A 273 9.67 4.65 -4.62
CA ILE A 273 10.57 4.16 -3.58
C ILE A 273 11.44 5.32 -3.07
N ALA A 274 11.44 5.53 -1.74
CA ALA A 274 12.33 6.49 -1.11
C ALA A 274 13.79 6.11 -1.36
N LYS A 275 14.67 7.07 -1.64
CA LYS A 275 16.11 6.82 -1.88
C LYS A 275 16.82 6.18 -0.68
N THR A 276 16.27 6.35 0.52
CA THR A 276 16.76 5.74 1.76
C THR A 276 16.23 4.33 2.03
N ALA A 277 15.32 3.83 1.18
CA ALA A 277 14.72 2.51 1.35
C ALA A 277 15.69 1.40 0.94
N VAL A 278 15.50 0.22 1.55
CA VAL A 278 16.18 -1.02 1.17
C VAL A 278 15.19 -1.87 0.37
N LEU A 279 15.51 -2.10 -0.89
CA LEU A 279 14.75 -3.00 -1.73
C LEU A 279 15.10 -4.46 -1.39
N VAL A 280 14.11 -5.30 -1.22
CA VAL A 280 14.26 -6.75 -1.04
C VAL A 280 13.49 -7.46 -2.13
N SER A 281 14.17 -8.28 -2.92
CA SER A 281 13.54 -9.06 -3.99
C SER A 281 14.21 -10.42 -4.16
N ASP A 282 13.72 -11.22 -5.10
CA ASP A 282 14.47 -12.37 -5.57
C ASP A 282 15.75 -11.95 -6.34
N CYS A 283 16.60 -12.91 -6.69
CA CYS A 283 17.83 -12.66 -7.45
C CYS A 283 17.60 -12.43 -8.95
N ALA A 284 16.40 -12.03 -9.39
CA ALA A 284 16.18 -11.76 -10.81
C ALA A 284 17.03 -10.59 -11.29
N ALA A 285 17.68 -10.77 -12.44
CA ALA A 285 18.61 -9.78 -13.01
C ALA A 285 17.97 -8.39 -13.21
N ALA A 286 16.66 -8.35 -13.47
CA ALA A 286 15.93 -7.12 -13.65
C ALA A 286 15.90 -6.24 -12.37
N TYR A 287 15.76 -6.84 -11.18
CA TYR A 287 15.81 -6.11 -9.91
C TYR A 287 17.22 -5.64 -9.57
N CYS A 288 18.24 -6.47 -9.84
CA CYS A 288 19.63 -6.07 -9.66
C CYS A 288 19.98 -4.87 -10.53
N ALA A 289 19.61 -4.93 -11.82
CA ALA A 289 19.82 -3.82 -12.76
C ALA A 289 19.00 -2.58 -12.40
N PHE A 290 17.76 -2.75 -11.92
CA PHE A 290 16.92 -1.66 -11.43
C PHE A 290 17.57 -0.98 -10.21
N ALA A 291 17.93 -1.73 -9.18
CA ALA A 291 18.48 -1.20 -7.94
C ALA A 291 19.80 -0.45 -8.18
N SER A 292 20.67 -1.00 -9.02
CA SER A 292 21.92 -0.35 -9.43
C SER A 292 21.65 0.99 -10.13
N LYS A 293 20.71 1.02 -11.08
CA LYS A 293 20.38 2.24 -11.84
C LYS A 293 19.66 3.29 -10.99
N ALA A 294 18.84 2.85 -10.04
CA ALA A 294 18.12 3.73 -9.12
C ALA A 294 18.96 4.14 -7.89
N GLU A 295 20.19 3.62 -7.77
CA GLU A 295 21.09 3.87 -6.63
C GLU A 295 20.44 3.51 -5.28
N LEU A 296 19.75 2.35 -5.25
CA LEU A 296 19.06 1.85 -4.07
C LEU A 296 19.85 0.73 -3.41
N ALA A 297 19.85 0.71 -2.07
CA ALA A 297 20.31 -0.45 -1.32
C ALA A 297 19.42 -1.66 -1.67
N HIS A 298 20.03 -2.79 -2.06
CA HIS A 298 19.30 -3.95 -2.52
C HIS A 298 19.78 -5.22 -1.82
N VAL A 299 18.84 -5.98 -1.29
CA VAL A 299 19.06 -7.30 -0.74
C VAL A 299 18.37 -8.33 -1.63
N ALA A 300 19.16 -9.00 -2.46
CA ALA A 300 18.68 -10.07 -3.31
C ALA A 300 18.71 -11.39 -2.55
N LEU A 301 17.59 -12.14 -2.58
CA LEU A 301 17.42 -13.44 -1.94
C LEU A 301 17.52 -14.54 -3.00
N ASN A 302 18.51 -15.41 -2.88
CA ASN A 302 18.67 -16.53 -3.81
C ASN A 302 17.76 -17.71 -3.44
N LEU A 303 16.50 -17.64 -3.89
CA LEU A 303 15.51 -18.67 -3.63
C LEU A 303 15.92 -20.04 -4.19
N SER A 304 16.67 -20.07 -5.31
CA SER A 304 17.16 -21.31 -5.93
C SER A 304 18.22 -22.00 -5.05
N ALA A 305 19.00 -21.23 -4.29
CA ALA A 305 19.95 -21.74 -3.30
C ALA A 305 19.27 -22.03 -1.94
N GLY A 306 17.96 -21.87 -1.82
CA GLY A 306 17.22 -22.06 -0.59
C GLY A 306 17.25 -20.87 0.39
N GLU A 307 17.86 -19.74 -0.01
CA GLU A 307 17.95 -18.55 0.82
C GLU A 307 16.61 -17.80 0.80
N ARG A 308 15.78 -18.02 1.81
CA ARG A 308 14.46 -17.38 1.94
C ARG A 308 14.45 -16.17 2.84
N VAL A 309 15.46 -16.03 3.70
CA VAL A 309 15.62 -14.95 4.67
C VAL A 309 17.11 -14.64 4.80
N LYS A 310 17.45 -13.35 4.86
CA LYS A 310 18.80 -12.86 5.10
C LYS A 310 18.77 -11.84 6.24
N GLY A 311 19.07 -12.30 7.46
CA GLY A 311 18.83 -11.50 8.66
C GLY A 311 17.36 -11.13 8.83
N VAL A 312 17.06 -9.84 8.81
CA VAL A 312 15.69 -9.32 8.91
C VAL A 312 14.97 -9.21 7.55
N TYR A 313 15.66 -9.48 6.45
CA TYR A 313 15.15 -9.30 5.10
C TYR A 313 14.51 -10.57 4.55
N HIS A 314 13.32 -10.45 4.02
CA HIS A 314 12.55 -11.51 3.36
C HIS A 314 11.50 -10.90 2.45
N ILE A 315 10.87 -11.70 1.58
CA ILE A 315 9.76 -11.29 0.68
C ILE A 315 8.42 -11.93 1.07
N GLN A 316 8.27 -12.31 2.33
CA GLN A 316 7.07 -13.04 2.79
C GLN A 316 5.81 -12.17 2.83
N ASN A 317 5.94 -10.84 3.07
CA ASN A 317 4.77 -9.94 3.09
C ASN A 317 4.19 -9.74 1.69
N VAL A 318 5.05 -9.57 0.67
CA VAL A 318 4.61 -9.46 -0.72
C VAL A 318 4.01 -10.78 -1.21
N ASN A 319 4.64 -11.92 -0.89
CA ASN A 319 4.13 -13.25 -1.23
C ASN A 319 2.77 -13.56 -0.56
N ASN A 320 2.60 -13.14 0.70
CA ASN A 320 1.32 -13.26 1.41
C ASN A 320 0.25 -12.41 0.73
N TYR A 321 0.57 -11.16 0.37
CA TYR A 321 -0.35 -10.29 -0.37
C TYR A 321 -0.77 -10.91 -1.69
N ASP A 322 0.18 -11.41 -2.49
CA ASP A 322 -0.08 -12.08 -3.77
C ASP A 322 -1.00 -13.30 -3.61
N SER A 323 -0.70 -14.16 -2.66
CA SER A 323 -1.50 -15.36 -2.40
C SER A 323 -2.94 -15.00 -2.04
N ARG A 324 -3.15 -13.98 -1.20
CA ARG A 324 -4.47 -13.48 -0.83
C ARG A 324 -5.17 -12.80 -2.01
N LEU A 325 -4.46 -12.02 -2.82
CA LEU A 325 -4.97 -11.40 -4.05
C LEU A 325 -5.46 -12.47 -5.04
N LYS A 326 -4.66 -13.47 -5.34
CA LYS A 326 -5.02 -14.57 -6.24
C LYS A 326 -6.26 -15.33 -5.76
N ASN A 327 -6.32 -15.61 -4.46
CA ASN A 327 -7.46 -16.26 -3.84
C ASN A 327 -8.73 -15.40 -3.94
N TRP A 328 -8.62 -14.11 -3.68
CA TRP A 328 -9.71 -13.15 -3.80
C TRP A 328 -10.19 -13.01 -5.26
N MET A 329 -9.28 -13.04 -6.24
CA MET A 329 -9.60 -12.96 -7.67
C MET A 329 -10.37 -14.17 -8.20
N ARG A 330 -10.22 -15.36 -7.59
CA ARG A 330 -10.90 -16.60 -8.02
C ARG A 330 -12.41 -16.46 -8.09
N ARG A 331 -13.03 -15.67 -7.18
CA ARG A 331 -14.48 -15.43 -7.13
C ARG A 331 -15.07 -14.84 -8.41
N PHE A 332 -14.26 -14.18 -9.23
CA PHE A 332 -14.71 -13.55 -10.48
C PHE A 332 -14.62 -14.48 -11.69
N ASN A 333 -14.06 -15.67 -11.52
CA ASN A 333 -13.88 -16.64 -12.62
C ASN A 333 -13.17 -16.02 -13.84
N GLY A 334 -12.09 -15.32 -13.62
CA GLY A 334 -11.33 -14.55 -14.60
C GLY A 334 -11.86 -13.12 -14.81
N VAL A 335 -10.94 -12.22 -15.03
CA VAL A 335 -11.18 -10.79 -15.32
C VAL A 335 -10.53 -10.50 -16.67
N ALA A 336 -11.16 -9.68 -17.52
CA ALA A 336 -10.50 -9.23 -18.74
C ALA A 336 -9.27 -8.40 -18.40
N THR A 337 -8.16 -8.63 -19.07
CA THR A 337 -6.87 -7.95 -18.80
C THR A 337 -6.99 -6.44 -18.78
N LYS A 338 -7.77 -5.85 -19.69
CA LYS A 338 -8.04 -4.40 -19.74
C LYS A 338 -8.69 -3.81 -18.46
N TYR A 339 -9.22 -4.66 -17.58
CA TYR A 339 -9.82 -4.24 -16.31
C TYR A 339 -9.04 -4.73 -15.09
N LEU A 340 -7.90 -5.39 -15.32
CA LEU A 340 -7.11 -5.98 -14.23
C LEU A 340 -6.73 -4.93 -13.19
N ASP A 341 -6.22 -3.77 -13.62
CA ASP A 341 -5.87 -2.66 -12.72
C ASP A 341 -7.01 -2.21 -11.80
N SER A 342 -8.26 -2.21 -12.31
CA SER A 342 -9.41 -1.83 -11.49
C SER A 342 -9.67 -2.83 -10.37
N TYR A 343 -9.41 -4.12 -10.62
CA TYR A 343 -9.56 -5.16 -9.61
C TYR A 343 -8.38 -5.20 -8.64
N LEU A 344 -7.16 -4.90 -9.11
CA LEU A 344 -5.99 -4.70 -8.26
C LEU A 344 -6.26 -3.55 -7.27
N GLY A 345 -6.65 -2.38 -7.77
CA GLY A 345 -7.02 -1.25 -6.93
C GLY A 345 -8.15 -1.55 -5.94
N TRP A 346 -9.14 -2.35 -6.36
CA TRP A 346 -10.21 -2.79 -5.46
C TRP A 346 -9.66 -3.69 -4.35
N TYR A 347 -8.85 -4.68 -4.69
CA TYR A 347 -8.25 -5.56 -3.69
C TYR A 347 -7.34 -4.78 -2.74
N ARG A 348 -6.52 -3.86 -3.24
CA ARG A 348 -5.66 -2.98 -2.44
C ARG A 348 -6.48 -2.15 -1.45
N ALA A 349 -7.63 -1.61 -1.87
CA ALA A 349 -8.55 -0.90 -0.97
C ALA A 349 -9.13 -1.82 0.12
N CYS A 350 -9.46 -3.07 -0.20
CA CYS A 350 -9.89 -4.06 0.78
C CYS A 350 -8.76 -4.41 1.76
N ASP A 351 -7.54 -4.67 1.27
CA ASP A 351 -6.39 -5.03 2.11
C ASP A 351 -6.05 -3.93 3.13
N ARG A 352 -6.06 -2.66 2.72
CA ARG A 352 -5.87 -1.50 3.61
C ARG A 352 -6.92 -1.41 4.72
N ASN A 353 -8.11 -1.95 4.49
CA ASN A 353 -9.22 -1.94 5.44
C ASN A 353 -9.42 -3.28 6.16
N GLY A 354 -8.33 -4.03 6.38
CA GLY A 354 -8.40 -5.30 7.10
C GLY A 354 -9.06 -6.44 6.33
N GLY A 355 -9.07 -6.37 4.99
CA GLY A 355 -9.59 -7.41 4.09
C GLY A 355 -11.00 -7.16 3.56
N THR A 356 -11.74 -6.22 4.14
CA THR A 356 -13.07 -5.80 3.69
C THR A 356 -13.20 -4.28 3.68
N ILE A 357 -14.13 -3.77 2.90
CA ILE A 357 -14.45 -2.34 2.86
C ILE A 357 -15.95 -2.15 3.12
N SER A 358 -16.34 -1.19 3.94
CA SER A 358 -17.76 -0.87 4.14
C SER A 358 -18.38 -0.27 2.87
N ALA A 359 -19.70 -0.41 2.72
CA ALA A 359 -20.42 0.17 1.58
C ALA A 359 -20.28 1.70 1.52
N SER A 360 -20.35 2.36 2.67
CA SER A 360 -20.20 3.81 2.79
C SER A 360 -18.79 4.25 2.39
N ARG A 361 -17.76 3.54 2.85
CA ARG A 361 -16.37 3.82 2.46
C ARG A 361 -16.11 3.55 0.99
N ALA A 362 -16.70 2.48 0.41
CA ALA A 362 -16.63 2.21 -1.02
C ALA A 362 -17.32 3.30 -1.87
N LEU A 363 -18.45 3.83 -1.39
CA LEU A 363 -19.13 4.95 -2.05
C LEU A 363 -18.29 6.24 -1.95
N THR A 364 -17.75 6.52 -0.78
CA THR A 364 -16.85 7.67 -0.55
C THR A 364 -15.63 7.60 -1.47
N ALA A 365 -14.97 6.45 -1.52
CA ALA A 365 -13.81 6.22 -2.39
C ALA A 365 -14.16 6.33 -3.89
N ALA A 366 -15.38 6.00 -4.29
CA ALA A 366 -15.82 6.15 -5.67
C ALA A 366 -16.14 7.62 -6.04
N TRP A 367 -16.47 8.44 -5.06
CA TRP A 367 -16.75 9.86 -5.26
C TRP A 367 -15.46 10.70 -5.27
N ALA A 368 -14.46 10.37 -4.45
CA ALA A 368 -13.18 11.06 -4.39
C ALA A 368 -12.42 10.94 -5.73
#